data_648cb2573a0f3532ab551abdf1a335e9
#
_entry.id   648cb2573a0f3532ab551abdf1a335e9
#
_cell.length_a   1.000
_cell.length_b   1.000
_cell.length_c   1.000
_cell.angle_alpha   90.00
_cell.angle_beta   90.00
_cell.angle_gamma   90.00
#
_symmetry.space_group_name_H-M   'P 1'
#
loop_
_entity.id
_entity.type
_entity.pdbx_description
1 polymer ?
#
loop_
_entity_poly.entity_id
_entity_poly.type
_entity_poly.pdbx_seq_one_letter_code
_entity_poly.pdbx_strand_id
1 'polypeptide(L)'
;MSTFLQQVKKLWPIAILLLSSILLLIPFFLNHAMIIGSDAIFHFNRLYDTAMQIKHGNFQYFISMYGFQSSGRIVNALYGPFMAYIQGLIVLISPSWFGYQVISNGILYFFSGLSLYLLLKKAGVQLVYRIPLGIFYMTTYSVQYWTLRQGFSSWGAALFPLCLIPLIDLIEKKTLHPIQTAICIGVMCQIHMLSAFLLVFVYACFFLTAFFANSKHTKIKLLKQLGLAIVIFGFLVLNVLYSFIAIYSENNIAQPFVNKWMAETTIFKGSSYWLFYPPILMIIVLFALWTICKHWKKESQLLKVTAVTCGFLFILCTDLFPWKLLNNSHNQLIETIQFPFRFFVPFTVLLLLAVGLLLEKWHTRSVIFGLISYGLLLLSLFQTGISTNNALNVWHRTESFLNSSVHTYFTSENTSEIKKSFFIKNKVQALQYVVKSTPDYLPVKTVKCKDKYSLYHHQVINKQKYFHKSVKGNKLVVEWEGRSVKNIQVPVIKYTDTILRLNQKMLHTNVKLSRIGTPIVKQRKGHNELVVTYRSDRLLDTILIFNFISWLIVFYINYKFKLLNE
;
A
#
# COMPACT_ATOMS: atom_id res chain seq x y z
N MET A 1 15.59 38.09 -16.07
CA MET A 1 15.72 37.04 -17.09
C MET A 1 16.60 35.87 -16.66
N SER A 2 17.70 36.08 -15.93
CA SER A 2 18.58 34.99 -15.44
C SER A 2 17.93 34.06 -14.40
N THR A 3 17.18 34.59 -13.44
CA THR A 3 16.49 33.80 -12.38
C THR A 3 15.35 32.95 -12.93
N PHE A 4 14.59 33.47 -13.90
CA PHE A 4 13.52 32.71 -14.57
C PHE A 4 14.08 31.52 -15.37
N LEU A 5 15.14 31.75 -16.17
CA LEU A 5 15.82 30.68 -16.92
C LEU A 5 16.45 29.61 -16.00
N GLN A 6 16.96 30.01 -14.85
CA GLN A 6 17.46 29.06 -13.84
C GLN A 6 16.32 28.24 -13.21
N GLN A 7 15.17 28.84 -12.94
CA GLN A 7 14.00 28.12 -12.44
C GLN A 7 13.45 27.14 -13.50
N VAL A 8 13.35 27.56 -14.75
CA VAL A 8 12.94 26.67 -15.86
C VAL A 8 13.90 25.50 -16.00
N LYS A 9 15.22 25.73 -15.93
CA LYS A 9 16.24 24.67 -15.95
C LYS A 9 16.13 23.68 -14.78
N LYS A 10 15.54 24.06 -13.63
CA LYS A 10 15.29 23.18 -12.50
C LYS A 10 13.99 22.38 -12.63
N LEU A 11 12.98 22.94 -13.29
CA LEU A 11 11.62 22.37 -13.32
C LEU A 11 11.34 21.45 -14.52
N TRP A 12 12.03 21.62 -15.66
CA TRP A 12 11.74 20.82 -16.86
C TRP A 12 11.87 19.30 -16.68
N PRO A 13 12.83 18.75 -15.83
CA PRO A 13 12.86 17.30 -15.62
C PRO A 13 11.61 16.80 -14.90
N ILE A 14 11.10 17.60 -13.95
CA ILE A 14 9.86 17.30 -13.22
C ILE A 14 8.66 17.36 -14.18
N ALA A 15 8.64 18.34 -15.10
CA ALA A 15 7.60 18.45 -16.11
C ALA A 15 7.57 17.22 -17.06
N ILE A 16 8.75 16.71 -17.45
CA ILE A 16 8.83 15.47 -18.26
C ILE A 16 8.29 14.27 -17.49
N LEU A 17 8.63 14.12 -16.20
CA LEU A 17 8.10 13.04 -15.37
C LEU A 17 6.57 13.15 -15.25
N LEU A 18 6.05 14.36 -15.07
CA LEU A 18 4.60 14.60 -15.02
C LEU A 18 3.94 14.27 -16.36
N LEU A 19 4.50 14.74 -17.48
CA LEU A 19 3.99 14.42 -18.80
C LEU A 19 3.98 12.91 -19.06
N SER A 20 5.05 12.20 -18.70
CA SER A 20 5.13 10.75 -18.84
C SER A 20 4.08 10.03 -18.00
N SER A 21 3.79 10.53 -16.80
CA SER A 21 2.72 9.96 -15.97
C SER A 21 1.34 10.15 -16.61
N ILE A 22 1.10 11.30 -17.29
CA ILE A 22 -0.14 11.56 -18.02
C ILE A 22 -0.24 10.68 -19.27
N LEU A 23 0.85 10.48 -20.00
CA LEU A 23 0.88 9.59 -21.18
C LEU A 23 0.48 8.16 -20.83
N LEU A 24 0.89 7.64 -19.65
CA LEU A 24 0.50 6.31 -19.18
C LEU A 24 -1.00 6.19 -18.87
N LEU A 25 -1.73 7.30 -18.74
CA LEU A 25 -3.18 7.30 -18.52
C LEU A 25 -4.00 7.28 -19.81
N ILE A 26 -3.39 7.54 -20.98
CA ILE A 26 -4.07 7.62 -22.28
C ILE A 26 -4.97 6.40 -22.53
N PRO A 27 -4.54 5.14 -22.27
CA PRO A 27 -5.38 3.97 -22.50
C PRO A 27 -6.73 4.01 -21.77
N PHE A 28 -6.78 4.60 -20.56
CA PHE A 28 -8.03 4.72 -19.79
C PHE A 28 -9.05 5.63 -20.48
N PHE A 29 -8.60 6.75 -21.04
CA PHE A 29 -9.46 7.70 -21.74
C PHE A 29 -9.92 7.14 -23.09
N LEU A 30 -9.03 6.50 -23.85
CA LEU A 30 -9.35 5.92 -25.15
C LEU A 30 -10.37 4.77 -25.04
N ASN A 31 -10.25 3.93 -24.01
CA ASN A 31 -11.17 2.81 -23.82
C ASN A 31 -12.42 3.18 -23.02
N HIS A 32 -12.44 4.32 -22.33
CA HIS A 32 -13.49 4.67 -21.38
C HIS A 32 -13.87 3.49 -20.46
N ALA A 33 -12.89 2.84 -19.88
CA ALA A 33 -12.97 1.58 -19.17
C ALA A 33 -12.19 1.58 -17.86
N MET A 34 -12.52 0.65 -16.96
CA MET A 34 -11.85 0.47 -15.67
C MET A 34 -11.17 -0.89 -15.58
N ILE A 35 -10.13 -0.95 -14.76
CA ILE A 35 -9.50 -2.20 -14.32
C ILE A 35 -9.95 -2.48 -12.90
N ILE A 36 -10.75 -3.53 -12.71
CA ILE A 36 -11.20 -3.99 -11.38
C ILE A 36 -10.44 -5.26 -11.03
N GLY A 37 -9.29 -5.09 -10.43
CA GLY A 37 -8.39 -6.18 -10.04
C GLY A 37 -8.77 -6.86 -8.73
N SER A 38 -7.88 -7.73 -8.25
CA SER A 38 -8.13 -8.58 -7.07
C SER A 38 -8.49 -7.79 -5.81
N ASP A 39 -7.89 -6.64 -5.58
CA ASP A 39 -8.05 -5.90 -4.33
C ASP A 39 -8.89 -4.61 -4.49
N ALA A 40 -9.41 -4.35 -5.70
CA ALA A 40 -10.14 -3.12 -6.02
C ALA A 40 -11.30 -2.86 -5.05
N ILE A 41 -12.24 -3.79 -4.94
CA ILE A 41 -13.45 -3.60 -4.13
C ILE A 41 -13.12 -3.48 -2.64
N PHE A 42 -12.09 -4.18 -2.15
CA PHE A 42 -11.60 -4.01 -0.79
C PHE A 42 -11.10 -2.58 -0.56
N HIS A 43 -10.24 -2.07 -1.43
CA HIS A 43 -9.71 -0.72 -1.29
C HIS A 43 -10.78 0.34 -1.53
N PHE A 44 -11.67 0.17 -2.49
CA PHE A 44 -12.77 1.13 -2.71
C PHE A 44 -13.65 1.27 -1.47
N ASN A 45 -13.97 0.18 -0.77
CA ASN A 45 -14.74 0.25 0.48
C ASN A 45 -13.99 1.03 1.57
N ARG A 46 -12.70 0.74 1.80
CA ARG A 46 -11.92 1.43 2.85
C ARG A 46 -11.72 2.92 2.55
N LEU A 47 -11.52 3.28 1.28
CA LEU A 47 -11.29 4.65 0.85
C LEU A 47 -12.60 5.45 0.76
N TYR A 48 -13.71 4.80 0.40
CA TYR A 48 -15.04 5.40 0.49
C TYR A 48 -15.40 5.72 1.94
N ASP A 49 -15.09 4.82 2.87
CA ASP A 49 -15.32 5.05 4.29
C ASP A 49 -14.61 6.31 4.78
N THR A 50 -13.31 6.47 4.51
CA THR A 50 -12.55 7.67 4.89
C THR A 50 -13.02 8.93 4.14
N ALA A 51 -13.39 8.83 2.87
CA ALA A 51 -13.96 9.93 2.10
C ALA A 51 -15.26 10.47 2.75
N MET A 52 -16.13 9.56 3.17
CA MET A 52 -17.39 9.95 3.82
C MET A 52 -17.17 10.48 5.24
N GLN A 53 -16.20 9.96 5.98
CA GLN A 53 -15.79 10.53 7.28
C GLN A 53 -15.28 11.97 7.13
N ILE A 54 -14.45 12.25 6.12
CA ILE A 54 -13.99 13.61 5.81
C ILE A 54 -15.18 14.51 5.46
N LYS A 55 -16.07 14.04 4.58
CA LYS A 55 -17.22 14.79 4.11
C LYS A 55 -18.17 15.21 5.25
N HIS A 56 -18.40 14.33 6.21
CA HIS A 56 -19.36 14.55 7.30
C HIS A 56 -18.70 15.03 8.60
N GLY A 57 -17.37 15.13 8.67
CA GLY A 57 -16.63 15.55 9.86
C GLY A 57 -16.78 14.59 11.05
N ASN A 58 -17.15 13.32 10.82
CA ASN A 58 -17.41 12.33 11.86
C ASN A 58 -16.32 11.22 11.88
N PHE A 59 -15.10 11.61 12.15
CA PHE A 59 -13.94 10.74 12.16
C PHE A 59 -14.08 9.61 13.18
N GLN A 60 -14.17 8.37 12.68
CA GLN A 60 -14.13 7.15 13.47
C GLN A 60 -12.88 6.35 13.11
N TYR A 61 -11.87 6.48 13.95
CA TYR A 61 -10.56 5.92 13.66
C TYR A 61 -10.58 4.39 13.54
N PHE A 62 -11.36 3.69 14.38
CA PHE A 62 -11.42 2.24 14.38
C PHE A 62 -12.48 1.70 13.42
N ILE A 63 -13.75 2.02 13.62
CA ILE A 63 -14.84 1.34 12.91
C ILE A 63 -15.20 1.99 11.57
N SER A 64 -15.38 1.16 10.55
CA SER A 64 -15.90 1.56 9.24
C SER A 64 -17.42 1.68 9.31
N MET A 65 -17.94 2.90 9.09
CA MET A 65 -19.38 3.18 9.13
C MET A 65 -20.02 3.23 7.75
N TYR A 66 -19.28 3.58 6.71
CA TYR A 66 -19.80 3.81 5.36
C TYR A 66 -19.38 2.72 4.37
N GLY A 67 -18.15 2.20 4.52
CA GLY A 67 -17.65 1.11 3.71
C GLY A 67 -18.02 -0.28 4.27
N PHE A 68 -17.67 -1.33 3.53
CA PHE A 68 -17.84 -2.72 3.97
C PHE A 68 -19.27 -3.05 4.44
N GLN A 69 -20.25 -2.63 3.65
CA GLN A 69 -21.69 -2.81 3.94
C GLN A 69 -22.11 -2.18 5.28
N SER A 70 -21.45 -1.09 5.68
CA SER A 70 -21.70 -0.44 6.98
C SER A 70 -21.73 -1.46 8.12
N SER A 71 -20.71 -2.32 8.17
CA SER A 71 -20.67 -3.42 9.15
C SER A 71 -19.96 -3.07 10.46
N GLY A 72 -19.41 -1.87 10.61
CA GLY A 72 -18.68 -1.46 11.81
C GLY A 72 -17.35 -2.21 12.02
N ARG A 73 -16.77 -2.81 10.96
CA ARG A 73 -15.51 -3.55 11.07
C ARG A 73 -14.30 -2.62 11.12
N ILE A 74 -13.23 -3.10 11.74
CA ILE A 74 -11.96 -2.38 11.84
C ILE A 74 -11.07 -2.77 10.66
N VAL A 75 -10.61 -1.78 9.88
CA VAL A 75 -9.68 -1.98 8.76
C VAL A 75 -8.62 -0.87 8.74
N ASN A 76 -9.01 0.39 8.59
CA ASN A 76 -8.07 1.49 8.33
C ASN A 76 -7.09 1.74 9.48
N ALA A 77 -7.47 1.52 10.73
CA ALA A 77 -6.59 1.65 11.89
C ALA A 77 -5.40 0.65 11.86
N LEU A 78 -5.58 -0.51 11.21
CA LEU A 78 -4.57 -1.57 11.11
C LEU A 78 -3.86 -1.62 9.75
N TYR A 79 -4.34 -0.88 8.76
CA TYR A 79 -3.83 -0.97 7.39
C TYR A 79 -3.59 0.41 6.77
N GLY A 80 -2.42 1.01 7.06
CA GLY A 80 -1.98 2.30 6.50
C GLY A 80 -2.96 3.44 6.74
N PRO A 81 -3.23 3.85 8.01
CA PRO A 81 -4.29 4.79 8.35
C PRO A 81 -4.12 6.14 7.66
N PHE A 82 -2.92 6.69 7.64
CA PHE A 82 -2.66 7.99 7.01
C PHE A 82 -2.95 7.97 5.50
N MET A 83 -2.46 6.94 4.80
CA MET A 83 -2.70 6.80 3.36
C MET A 83 -4.17 6.55 3.04
N ALA A 84 -4.92 5.91 3.93
CA ALA A 84 -6.36 5.73 3.74
C ALA A 84 -7.11 7.07 3.70
N TYR A 85 -6.75 8.04 4.55
CA TYR A 85 -7.35 9.38 4.53
C TYR A 85 -6.91 10.21 3.32
N ILE A 86 -5.62 10.14 2.91
CA ILE A 86 -5.15 10.80 1.67
C ILE A 86 -5.93 10.26 0.46
N GLN A 87 -6.05 8.95 0.34
CA GLN A 87 -6.81 8.34 -0.74
C GLN A 87 -8.30 8.65 -0.65
N GLY A 88 -8.87 8.71 0.57
CA GLY A 88 -10.24 9.14 0.82
C GLY A 88 -10.50 10.58 0.34
N LEU A 89 -9.55 11.48 0.54
CA LEU A 89 -9.62 12.84 -0.01
C LEU A 89 -9.65 12.82 -1.55
N ILE A 90 -8.81 11.99 -2.19
CA ILE A 90 -8.81 11.83 -3.64
C ILE A 90 -10.16 11.27 -4.12
N VAL A 91 -10.74 10.28 -3.42
CA VAL A 91 -12.09 9.76 -3.71
C VAL A 91 -13.14 10.86 -3.59
N LEU A 92 -13.04 11.72 -2.58
CA LEU A 92 -14.01 12.79 -2.34
C LEU A 92 -14.03 13.82 -3.47
N ILE A 93 -12.86 14.25 -3.95
CA ILE A 93 -12.74 15.23 -5.04
C ILE A 93 -12.96 14.64 -6.44
N SER A 94 -12.88 13.32 -6.58
CA SER A 94 -13.07 12.63 -7.86
C SER A 94 -14.54 12.61 -8.27
N PRO A 95 -14.88 12.79 -9.56
CA PRO A 95 -16.27 12.79 -10.03
C PRO A 95 -16.93 11.40 -9.97
N SER A 96 -16.14 10.31 -10.03
CA SER A 96 -16.61 8.92 -10.07
C SER A 96 -15.51 7.97 -9.63
N TRP A 97 -15.76 6.65 -9.58
CA TRP A 97 -14.71 5.67 -9.38
C TRP A 97 -13.72 5.61 -10.55
N PHE A 98 -14.19 5.79 -11.77
CA PHE A 98 -13.32 5.95 -12.94
C PHE A 98 -12.38 7.16 -12.77
N GLY A 99 -12.92 8.32 -12.42
CA GLY A 99 -12.12 9.52 -12.14
C GLY A 99 -11.10 9.29 -11.02
N TYR A 100 -11.49 8.62 -9.94
CA TYR A 100 -10.58 8.23 -8.87
C TYR A 100 -9.45 7.32 -9.37
N GLN A 101 -9.75 6.29 -10.17
CA GLN A 101 -8.74 5.37 -10.69
C GLN A 101 -7.71 6.12 -11.56
N VAL A 102 -8.16 7.00 -12.45
CA VAL A 102 -7.28 7.79 -13.31
C VAL A 102 -6.40 8.73 -12.48
N ILE A 103 -6.99 9.50 -11.55
CA ILE A 103 -6.24 10.46 -10.72
C ILE A 103 -5.24 9.73 -9.83
N SER A 104 -5.65 8.65 -9.16
CA SER A 104 -4.76 7.90 -8.27
C SER A 104 -3.61 7.24 -9.01
N ASN A 105 -3.84 6.69 -10.23
CA ASN A 105 -2.78 6.15 -11.07
C ASN A 105 -1.79 7.24 -11.51
N GLY A 106 -2.28 8.40 -11.94
CA GLY A 106 -1.41 9.52 -12.33
C GLY A 106 -0.51 10.00 -11.19
N ILE A 107 -1.08 10.15 -9.99
CA ILE A 107 -0.35 10.51 -8.78
C ILE A 107 0.71 9.44 -8.45
N LEU A 108 0.34 8.17 -8.50
CA LEU A 108 1.24 7.05 -8.24
C LEU A 108 2.43 7.05 -9.20
N TYR A 109 2.18 7.16 -10.50
CA TYR A 109 3.23 7.19 -11.52
C TYR A 109 4.17 8.36 -11.32
N PHE A 110 3.62 9.57 -11.15
CA PHE A 110 4.42 10.76 -10.95
C PHE A 110 5.33 10.64 -9.72
N PHE A 111 4.79 10.25 -8.56
CA PHE A 111 5.61 10.11 -7.35
C PHE A 111 6.61 8.97 -7.45
N SER A 112 6.29 7.88 -8.14
CA SER A 112 7.25 6.78 -8.39
C SER A 112 8.46 7.27 -9.18
N GLY A 113 8.23 7.93 -10.32
CA GLY A 113 9.30 8.47 -11.15
C GLY A 113 10.11 9.55 -10.46
N LEU A 114 9.43 10.47 -9.76
CA LEU A 114 10.07 11.55 -9.02
C LEU A 114 10.95 11.02 -7.88
N SER A 115 10.47 10.02 -7.14
CA SER A 115 11.22 9.45 -6.01
C SER A 115 12.50 8.76 -6.47
N LEU A 116 12.47 8.00 -7.57
CA LEU A 116 13.67 7.39 -8.14
C LEU A 116 14.60 8.45 -8.73
N TYR A 117 14.07 9.44 -9.44
CA TYR A 117 14.85 10.58 -9.95
C TYR A 117 15.62 11.28 -8.83
N LEU A 118 15.00 11.52 -7.67
CA LEU A 118 15.63 12.17 -6.52
C LEU A 118 16.68 11.26 -5.86
N LEU A 119 16.44 9.96 -5.75
CA LEU A 119 17.43 8.99 -5.27
C LEU A 119 18.67 8.99 -6.14
N LEU A 120 18.50 8.89 -7.47
CA LEU A 120 19.59 8.91 -8.43
C LEU A 120 20.34 10.26 -8.44
N LYS A 121 19.61 11.37 -8.26
CA LYS A 121 20.22 12.69 -8.07
C LYS A 121 21.12 12.72 -6.85
N LYS A 122 20.67 12.17 -5.72
CA LYS A 122 21.46 12.08 -4.48
C LYS A 122 22.68 11.18 -4.64
N ALA A 123 22.58 10.12 -5.42
CA ALA A 123 23.66 9.20 -5.76
C ALA A 123 24.67 9.74 -6.79
N GLY A 124 24.52 11.01 -7.24
CA GLY A 124 25.44 11.64 -8.19
C GLY A 124 25.23 11.26 -9.66
N VAL A 125 24.19 10.50 -9.99
CA VAL A 125 23.91 10.09 -11.38
C VAL A 125 23.52 11.30 -12.22
N GLN A 126 23.99 11.38 -13.47
CA GLN A 126 23.71 12.50 -14.38
C GLN A 126 22.26 12.55 -14.86
N LEU A 127 21.82 13.75 -15.23
CA LEU A 127 20.44 14.04 -15.63
C LEU A 127 19.97 13.19 -16.81
N VAL A 128 20.85 12.93 -17.77
CA VAL A 128 20.57 12.10 -18.96
C VAL A 128 20.12 10.67 -18.62
N TYR A 129 20.55 10.14 -17.48
CA TYR A 129 20.15 8.80 -16.99
C TYR A 129 19.03 8.85 -15.94
N ARG A 130 18.98 9.92 -15.12
CA ARG A 130 17.96 10.04 -14.07
C ARG A 130 16.54 10.08 -14.61
N ILE A 131 16.32 10.82 -15.71
CA ILE A 131 15.01 10.98 -16.33
C ILE A 131 14.52 9.62 -16.89
N PRO A 132 15.25 8.95 -17.83
CA PRO A 132 14.77 7.71 -18.39
C PRO A 132 14.61 6.60 -17.35
N LEU A 133 15.50 6.49 -16.34
CA LEU A 133 15.34 5.50 -15.27
C LEU A 133 14.14 5.82 -14.37
N GLY A 134 13.86 7.10 -14.07
CA GLY A 134 12.67 7.52 -13.35
C GLY A 134 11.38 7.16 -14.08
N ILE A 135 11.30 7.41 -15.38
CA ILE A 135 10.14 7.04 -16.20
C ILE A 135 10.05 5.51 -16.35
N PHE A 136 11.19 4.83 -16.56
CA PHE A 136 11.22 3.36 -16.61
C PHE A 136 10.66 2.73 -15.33
N TYR A 137 10.95 3.29 -14.15
CA TYR A 137 10.41 2.81 -12.89
C TYR A 137 8.88 2.85 -12.86
N MET A 138 8.25 3.89 -13.44
CA MET A 138 6.78 3.98 -13.55
C MET A 138 6.19 2.79 -14.30
N THR A 139 6.94 2.20 -15.25
CA THR A 139 6.49 1.09 -16.09
C THR A 139 6.70 -0.28 -15.47
N THR A 140 7.48 -0.38 -14.38
CA THR A 140 7.75 -1.67 -13.73
C THR A 140 6.53 -2.21 -12.97
N TYR A 141 6.42 -3.53 -12.85
CA TYR A 141 5.29 -4.15 -12.17
C TYR A 141 5.19 -3.74 -10.68
N SER A 142 6.29 -3.40 -10.05
CA SER A 142 6.30 -2.84 -8.68
C SER A 142 5.39 -1.62 -8.54
N VAL A 143 5.29 -0.79 -9.57
CA VAL A 143 4.39 0.37 -9.65
C VAL A 143 3.06 -0.01 -10.28
N GLN A 144 3.07 -0.76 -11.38
CA GLN A 144 1.87 -1.13 -12.15
C GLN A 144 0.94 -2.11 -11.40
N TYR A 145 1.39 -2.71 -10.30
CA TYR A 145 0.58 -3.62 -9.50
C TYR A 145 -0.67 -2.96 -8.90
N TRP A 146 -0.62 -1.64 -8.59
CA TRP A 146 -1.81 -0.88 -8.24
C TRP A 146 -2.77 -0.75 -9.42
N THR A 147 -2.29 -0.37 -10.58
CA THR A 147 -3.10 -0.17 -11.79
C THR A 147 -3.80 -1.46 -12.22
N LEU A 148 -3.09 -2.59 -12.21
CA LEU A 148 -3.57 -3.85 -12.77
C LEU A 148 -4.31 -4.74 -11.76
N ARG A 149 -4.00 -4.63 -10.47
CA ARG A 149 -4.52 -5.51 -9.42
C ARG A 149 -5.06 -4.75 -8.20
N GLN A 150 -4.86 -3.45 -8.14
CA GLN A 150 -5.05 -2.60 -6.95
C GLN A 150 -4.26 -3.09 -5.73
N GLY A 151 -3.09 -3.67 -5.97
CA GLY A 151 -2.17 -4.08 -4.91
C GLY A 151 -1.54 -2.87 -4.21
N PHE A 152 -1.87 -2.66 -2.94
CA PHE A 152 -1.51 -1.44 -2.19
C PHE A 152 0.00 -1.28 -1.94
N SER A 153 0.77 -2.35 -2.08
CA SER A 153 2.25 -2.31 -2.01
C SER A 153 2.89 -1.35 -3.02
N SER A 154 2.21 -1.04 -4.14
CA SER A 154 2.70 -0.05 -5.10
C SER A 154 2.77 1.37 -4.53
N TRP A 155 1.93 1.74 -3.57
CA TRP A 155 2.04 3.02 -2.86
C TRP A 155 3.28 3.07 -1.97
N GLY A 156 3.66 1.93 -1.37
CA GLY A 156 4.97 1.77 -0.74
C GLY A 156 6.10 1.86 -1.77
N ALA A 157 5.98 1.16 -2.90
CA ALA A 157 6.96 1.20 -3.98
C ALA A 157 7.19 2.63 -4.50
N ALA A 158 6.14 3.43 -4.65
CA ALA A 158 6.24 4.81 -5.13
C ALA A 158 7.19 5.68 -4.29
N LEU A 159 7.21 5.51 -2.98
CA LEU A 159 8.05 6.29 -2.07
C LEU A 159 9.32 5.57 -1.61
N PHE A 160 9.44 4.27 -1.91
CA PHE A 160 10.59 3.45 -1.51
C PHE A 160 11.93 4.06 -1.93
N PRO A 161 12.12 4.53 -3.20
CA PRO A 161 13.37 5.16 -3.61
C PRO A 161 13.70 6.40 -2.79
N LEU A 162 12.73 7.26 -2.50
CA LEU A 162 12.91 8.46 -1.68
C LEU A 162 13.40 8.10 -0.27
N CYS A 163 12.86 7.01 0.28
CA CYS A 163 13.25 6.51 1.60
C CYS A 163 14.65 5.88 1.65
N LEU A 164 15.30 5.60 0.51
CA LEU A 164 16.68 5.12 0.47
C LEU A 164 17.72 6.26 0.46
N ILE A 165 17.32 7.52 0.28
CA ILE A 165 18.25 8.66 0.21
C ILE A 165 19.18 8.74 1.43
N PRO A 166 18.73 8.55 2.69
CA PRO A 166 19.63 8.58 3.84
C PRO A 166 20.70 7.48 3.83
N LEU A 167 20.46 6.37 3.13
CA LEU A 167 21.43 5.27 3.05
C LEU A 167 22.66 5.61 2.22
N ILE A 168 22.55 6.55 1.28
CA ILE A 168 23.69 7.05 0.51
C ILE A 168 24.68 7.73 1.47
N ASP A 169 24.21 8.66 2.31
CA ASP A 169 25.06 9.34 3.29
C ASP A 169 25.60 8.37 4.36
N LEU A 170 24.84 7.31 4.69
CA LEU A 170 25.31 6.27 5.61
C LEU A 170 26.56 5.55 5.07
N ILE A 171 26.60 5.24 3.77
CA ILE A 171 27.73 4.55 3.16
C ILE A 171 28.87 5.52 2.83
N GLU A 172 28.58 6.67 2.22
CA GLU A 172 29.59 7.61 1.72
C GLU A 172 30.18 8.47 2.84
N LYS A 173 29.30 9.00 3.72
CA LYS A 173 29.71 9.92 4.81
C LYS A 173 29.80 9.27 6.18
N LYS A 174 29.52 7.96 6.29
CA LYS A 174 29.54 7.19 7.54
C LYS A 174 28.65 7.83 8.62
N THR A 175 27.47 8.33 8.21
CA THR A 175 26.54 9.05 9.08
C THR A 175 25.11 8.63 8.79
N LEU A 176 24.42 8.15 9.81
CA LEU A 176 22.98 7.91 9.76
C LEU A 176 22.25 9.17 10.22
N HIS A 177 21.37 9.74 9.40
CA HIS A 177 20.57 10.90 9.78
C HIS A 177 19.32 10.47 10.57
N PRO A 178 19.27 10.61 11.91
CA PRO A 178 18.20 10.01 12.72
C PRO A 178 16.81 10.46 12.32
N ILE A 179 16.63 11.78 12.13
CA ILE A 179 15.34 12.39 11.79
C ILE A 179 14.86 11.90 10.43
N GLN A 180 15.72 11.92 9.40
CA GLN A 180 15.35 11.48 8.05
C GLN A 180 15.04 9.98 8.03
N THR A 181 15.82 9.17 8.73
CA THR A 181 15.59 7.73 8.87
C THR A 181 14.24 7.44 9.52
N ALA A 182 13.93 8.13 10.63
CA ALA A 182 12.66 7.99 11.33
C ALA A 182 11.47 8.43 10.47
N ILE A 183 11.58 9.54 9.73
CA ILE A 183 10.57 10.00 8.78
C ILE A 183 10.33 8.93 7.70
N CYS A 184 11.39 8.42 7.07
CA CYS A 184 11.28 7.45 5.98
C CYS A 184 10.55 6.17 6.42
N ILE A 185 10.96 5.59 7.54
CA ILE A 185 10.34 4.35 8.06
C ILE A 185 8.94 4.64 8.59
N GLY A 186 8.73 5.77 9.28
CA GLY A 186 7.45 6.20 9.81
C GLY A 186 6.41 6.44 8.72
N VAL A 187 6.75 7.19 7.66
CA VAL A 187 5.87 7.39 6.48
C VAL A 187 5.50 6.05 5.86
N MET A 188 6.47 5.14 5.70
CA MET A 188 6.21 3.83 5.12
C MET A 188 5.24 2.99 5.97
N CYS A 189 5.35 3.03 7.31
CA CYS A 189 4.39 2.41 8.23
C CYS A 189 2.98 2.97 8.08
N GLN A 190 2.86 4.29 7.91
CA GLN A 190 1.56 4.97 7.73
C GLN A 190 0.93 4.69 6.35
N ILE A 191 1.71 4.18 5.39
CA ILE A 191 1.25 3.81 4.05
C ILE A 191 0.94 2.31 3.99
N HIS A 192 1.96 1.46 4.25
CA HIS A 192 1.86 0.02 4.07
C HIS A 192 2.87 -0.71 4.95
N MET A 193 2.39 -1.39 5.98
CA MET A 193 3.22 -2.02 7.01
C MET A 193 4.28 -2.98 6.44
N LEU A 194 3.90 -3.83 5.48
CA LEU A 194 4.86 -4.77 4.88
C LEU A 194 5.96 -4.04 4.10
N SER A 195 5.64 -2.94 3.42
CA SER A 195 6.67 -2.12 2.74
C SER A 195 7.62 -1.48 3.74
N ALA A 196 7.14 -1.09 4.92
CA ALA A 196 7.99 -0.62 6.01
C ALA A 196 8.93 -1.72 6.51
N PHE A 197 8.44 -2.94 6.67
CA PHE A 197 9.27 -4.09 7.04
C PHE A 197 10.37 -4.36 6.00
N LEU A 198 10.05 -4.34 4.71
CA LEU A 198 11.02 -4.49 3.62
C LEU A 198 12.04 -3.34 3.59
N LEU A 199 11.61 -2.12 3.90
CA LEU A 199 12.50 -0.97 3.99
C LEU A 199 13.48 -1.12 5.16
N VAL A 200 13.00 -1.50 6.35
CA VAL A 200 13.85 -1.77 7.53
C VAL A 200 14.88 -2.86 7.22
N PHE A 201 14.48 -3.90 6.49
CA PHE A 201 15.39 -4.95 6.05
C PHE A 201 16.55 -4.38 5.17
N VAL A 202 16.23 -3.53 4.20
CA VAL A 202 17.27 -2.86 3.38
C VAL A 202 18.15 -1.95 4.24
N TYR A 203 17.55 -1.17 5.14
CA TYR A 203 18.31 -0.35 6.11
C TYR A 203 19.27 -1.18 6.96
N ALA A 204 18.82 -2.37 7.42
CA ALA A 204 19.68 -3.27 8.20
C ALA A 204 20.89 -3.75 7.39
N CYS A 205 20.71 -4.15 6.12
CA CYS A 205 21.82 -4.56 5.25
C CYS A 205 22.87 -3.45 5.08
N PHE A 206 22.42 -2.22 4.79
CA PHE A 206 23.31 -1.08 4.62
C PHE A 206 23.97 -0.67 5.94
N PHE A 207 23.21 -0.67 7.04
CA PHE A 207 23.73 -0.34 8.37
C PHE A 207 24.80 -1.33 8.82
N LEU A 208 24.58 -2.64 8.69
CA LEU A 208 25.56 -3.66 9.03
C LEU A 208 26.84 -3.51 8.20
N THR A 209 26.71 -3.26 6.90
CA THR A 209 27.87 -2.97 6.05
C THR A 209 28.66 -1.78 6.54
N ALA A 210 27.99 -0.66 6.80
CA ALA A 210 28.64 0.55 7.33
C ALA A 210 29.22 0.31 8.73
N PHE A 211 28.54 -0.42 9.59
CA PHE A 211 28.96 -0.71 10.95
C PHE A 211 30.25 -1.54 10.96
N PHE A 212 30.29 -2.66 10.23
CA PHE A 212 31.45 -3.55 10.26
C PHE A 212 32.68 -2.99 9.52
N ALA A 213 32.46 -2.16 8.50
CA ALA A 213 33.55 -1.56 7.71
C ALA A 213 34.28 -0.38 8.39
N ASN A 214 33.83 0.06 9.58
CA ASN A 214 34.34 1.31 10.20
C ASN A 214 35.01 1.11 11.56
N SER A 215 35.73 2.16 12.02
CA SER A 215 36.41 2.19 13.31
C SER A 215 35.44 2.15 14.50
N LYS A 216 35.97 1.81 15.72
CA LYS A 216 35.19 1.74 16.96
C LYS A 216 34.47 3.08 17.26
N HIS A 217 35.11 4.22 17.04
CA HIS A 217 34.49 5.53 17.24
C HIS A 217 33.28 5.75 16.33
N THR A 218 33.40 5.42 15.04
CA THR A 218 32.28 5.50 14.07
C THR A 218 31.16 4.53 14.42
N LYS A 219 31.47 3.32 14.87
CA LYS A 219 30.48 2.34 15.33
C LYS A 219 29.62 2.89 16.48
N ILE A 220 30.25 3.49 17.48
CA ILE A 220 29.55 4.10 18.62
C ILE A 220 28.66 5.27 18.15
N LYS A 221 29.18 6.14 17.25
CA LYS A 221 28.38 7.21 16.63
C LYS A 221 27.15 6.67 15.93
N LEU A 222 27.30 5.64 15.07
CA LEU A 222 26.20 5.03 14.32
C LEU A 222 25.15 4.40 15.25
N LEU A 223 25.56 3.73 16.34
CA LEU A 223 24.63 3.17 17.32
C LEU A 223 23.82 4.26 18.04
N LYS A 224 24.46 5.37 18.45
CA LYS A 224 23.76 6.51 19.05
C LYS A 224 22.73 7.12 18.07
N GLN A 225 23.11 7.28 16.80
CA GLN A 225 22.23 7.80 15.76
C GLN A 225 21.05 6.84 15.47
N LEU A 226 21.30 5.54 15.45
CA LEU A 226 20.25 4.53 15.31
C LEU A 226 19.29 4.54 16.50
N GLY A 227 19.81 4.59 17.73
CA GLY A 227 18.98 4.69 18.95
C GLY A 227 18.05 5.91 18.92
N LEU A 228 18.60 7.08 18.53
CA LEU A 228 17.79 8.29 18.39
C LEU A 228 16.74 8.15 17.27
N ALA A 229 17.09 7.52 16.12
CA ALA A 229 16.14 7.26 15.05
C ALA A 229 14.99 6.37 15.51
N ILE A 230 15.27 5.32 16.30
CA ILE A 230 14.25 4.41 16.86
C ILE A 230 13.30 5.15 17.79
N VAL A 231 13.81 6.02 18.67
CA VAL A 231 12.99 6.82 19.60
C VAL A 231 12.07 7.76 18.81
N ILE A 232 12.60 8.52 17.84
CA ILE A 232 11.80 9.43 17.00
C ILE A 232 10.75 8.62 16.21
N PHE A 233 11.16 7.51 15.61
CA PHE A 233 10.24 6.60 14.89
C PHE A 233 9.09 6.15 15.77
N GLY A 234 9.34 5.75 17.02
CA GLY A 234 8.30 5.34 17.96
C GLY A 234 7.21 6.40 18.13
N PHE A 235 7.57 7.68 18.24
CA PHE A 235 6.61 8.79 18.31
C PHE A 235 5.82 8.97 16.99
N LEU A 236 6.46 8.80 15.83
CA LEU A 236 5.82 8.97 14.53
C LEU A 236 4.83 7.85 14.17
N VAL A 237 4.91 6.68 14.81
CA VAL A 237 4.03 5.54 14.56
C VAL A 237 3.20 5.14 15.79
N LEU A 238 3.14 5.98 16.81
CA LEU A 238 2.47 5.68 18.08
C LEU A 238 0.99 5.30 17.87
N ASN A 239 0.29 5.97 16.94
CA ASN A 239 -1.07 5.64 16.54
C ASN A 239 -1.20 4.21 15.99
N VAL A 240 -0.25 3.76 15.20
CA VAL A 240 -0.22 2.41 14.61
C VAL A 240 0.07 1.37 15.70
N LEU A 241 1.10 1.61 16.52
CA LEU A 241 1.47 0.71 17.63
C LEU A 241 0.31 0.55 18.61
N TYR A 242 -0.32 1.66 19.01
CA TYR A 242 -1.49 1.62 19.88
C TYR A 242 -2.63 0.81 19.27
N SER A 243 -2.94 1.02 17.99
CA SER A 243 -4.01 0.30 17.31
C SER A 243 -3.77 -1.21 17.29
N PHE A 244 -2.55 -1.64 17.00
CA PHE A 244 -2.20 -3.07 17.03
C PHE A 244 -2.35 -3.63 18.45
N ILE A 245 -1.81 -2.95 19.46
CA ILE A 245 -1.92 -3.41 20.85
C ILE A 245 -3.39 -3.46 21.26
N ALA A 246 -4.14 -2.39 21.11
CA ALA A 246 -5.55 -2.32 21.54
C ALA A 246 -6.44 -3.40 20.89
N ILE A 247 -6.21 -3.68 19.60
CA ILE A 247 -7.06 -4.64 18.88
C ILE A 247 -6.63 -6.09 19.12
N TYR A 248 -5.33 -6.39 19.06
CA TYR A 248 -4.84 -7.77 19.15
C TYR A 248 -4.72 -8.29 20.58
N SER A 249 -4.61 -7.39 21.61
CA SER A 249 -4.59 -7.84 23.01
C SER A 249 -5.96 -8.32 23.50
N GLU A 250 -7.05 -7.74 22.97
CA GLU A 250 -8.40 -8.00 23.46
C GLU A 250 -9.27 -8.83 22.51
N ASN A 251 -8.83 -9.04 21.27
CA ASN A 251 -9.60 -9.77 20.27
C ASN A 251 -8.77 -10.87 19.62
N ASN A 252 -9.37 -12.03 19.44
CA ASN A 252 -8.84 -13.04 18.54
C ASN A 252 -9.14 -12.60 17.10
N ILE A 253 -8.12 -12.07 16.42
CA ILE A 253 -8.27 -11.57 15.04
C ILE A 253 -8.03 -12.70 14.05
N ALA A 254 -8.89 -12.77 13.02
CA ALA A 254 -8.77 -13.73 11.93
C ALA A 254 -7.37 -13.68 11.30
N GLN A 255 -6.70 -14.83 11.25
CA GLN A 255 -5.42 -14.93 10.58
C GLN A 255 -5.52 -14.40 9.14
N PRO A 256 -4.57 -13.61 8.65
CA PRO A 256 -4.50 -13.21 7.24
C PRO A 256 -4.53 -14.42 6.30
N PHE A 257 -4.68 -14.18 5.01
CA PHE A 257 -4.55 -15.25 4.02
C PHE A 257 -3.16 -15.90 4.15
N VAL A 258 -3.12 -17.21 4.36
CA VAL A 258 -1.88 -18.00 4.40
C VAL A 258 -1.67 -18.65 3.04
N ASN A 259 -0.60 -18.28 2.36
CA ASN A 259 -0.23 -18.92 1.12
C ASN A 259 0.52 -20.24 1.39
N LYS A 260 -0.16 -21.36 1.18
CA LYS A 260 0.42 -22.70 1.35
C LYS A 260 1.36 -23.11 0.21
N TRP A 261 1.39 -22.32 -0.87
CA TRP A 261 2.13 -22.61 -2.10
C TRP A 261 3.11 -21.48 -2.42
N MET A 262 3.87 -21.02 -1.41
CA MET A 262 4.79 -19.87 -1.58
C MET A 262 5.79 -20.11 -2.71
N ALA A 263 6.36 -21.32 -2.83
CA ALA A 263 7.30 -21.67 -3.89
C ALA A 263 6.68 -21.53 -5.30
N GLU A 264 5.38 -21.79 -5.44
CA GLU A 264 4.67 -21.69 -6.72
C GLU A 264 4.30 -20.22 -7.09
N THR A 265 4.49 -19.28 -6.17
CA THR A 265 4.22 -17.85 -6.39
C THR A 265 5.49 -17.00 -6.50
N THR A 266 6.62 -17.64 -6.82
CA THR A 266 7.90 -16.98 -7.11
C THR A 266 7.94 -16.41 -8.53
N ILE A 267 8.90 -15.51 -8.79
CA ILE A 267 9.06 -14.86 -10.10
C ILE A 267 9.53 -15.81 -11.22
N PHE A 268 10.00 -17.01 -10.89
CA PHE A 268 10.35 -18.03 -11.89
C PHE A 268 9.18 -18.98 -12.19
N LYS A 269 8.10 -18.94 -11.39
CA LYS A 269 6.92 -19.77 -11.56
C LYS A 269 5.65 -18.92 -11.75
N GLY A 270 4.71 -18.98 -10.86
CA GLY A 270 3.40 -18.33 -11.00
C GLY A 270 3.38 -16.80 -11.00
N SER A 271 4.51 -16.15 -10.69
CA SER A 271 4.63 -14.68 -10.65
C SER A 271 5.70 -14.12 -11.59
N SER A 272 6.03 -14.84 -12.66
CA SER A 272 7.05 -14.43 -13.66
C SER A 272 6.78 -13.06 -14.29
N TYR A 273 5.52 -12.63 -14.34
CA TYR A 273 5.15 -11.31 -14.82
C TYR A 273 5.79 -10.15 -14.04
N TRP A 274 6.23 -10.32 -12.81
CA TRP A 274 7.00 -9.30 -12.08
C TRP A 274 8.33 -8.99 -12.76
N LEU A 275 9.02 -10.00 -13.28
CA LEU A 275 10.31 -9.88 -13.94
C LEU A 275 10.18 -9.43 -15.40
N PHE A 276 9.10 -9.84 -16.07
CA PHE A 276 8.89 -9.57 -17.50
C PHE A 276 7.93 -8.39 -17.76
N TYR A 277 7.67 -7.56 -16.76
CA TYR A 277 6.84 -6.37 -16.93
C TYR A 277 7.61 -5.09 -16.52
N PRO A 278 8.14 -4.35 -17.47
CA PRO A 278 8.24 -4.68 -18.91
C PRO A 278 9.32 -5.76 -19.17
N PRO A 279 9.25 -6.54 -20.28
CA PRO A 279 10.24 -7.57 -20.61
C PRO A 279 11.69 -7.08 -20.65
N ILE A 280 11.91 -5.80 -20.99
CA ILE A 280 13.21 -5.13 -21.00
C ILE A 280 13.89 -5.19 -19.61
N LEU A 281 13.13 -5.31 -18.52
CA LEU A 281 13.69 -5.40 -17.17
C LEU A 281 14.67 -6.59 -17.05
N MET A 282 14.38 -7.72 -17.70
CA MET A 282 15.28 -8.88 -17.70
C MET A 282 16.63 -8.56 -18.36
N ILE A 283 16.61 -7.79 -19.45
CA ILE A 283 17.83 -7.34 -20.12
C ILE A 283 18.66 -6.47 -19.18
N ILE A 284 18.01 -5.58 -18.46
CA ILE A 284 18.65 -4.71 -17.46
C ILE A 284 19.26 -5.53 -16.32
N VAL A 285 18.58 -6.56 -15.84
CA VAL A 285 19.10 -7.48 -14.82
C VAL A 285 20.39 -8.17 -15.30
N LEU A 286 20.36 -8.74 -16.51
CA LEU A 286 21.52 -9.44 -17.09
C LEU A 286 22.70 -8.49 -17.32
N PHE A 287 22.42 -7.29 -17.85
CA PHE A 287 23.43 -6.25 -18.04
C PHE A 287 24.10 -5.85 -16.71
N ALA A 288 23.29 -5.56 -15.67
CA ALA A 288 23.80 -5.18 -14.36
C ALA A 288 24.63 -6.31 -13.75
N LEU A 289 24.12 -7.54 -13.79
CA LEU A 289 24.82 -8.72 -13.25
C LEU A 289 26.18 -8.91 -13.93
N TRP A 290 26.20 -8.94 -15.26
CA TRP A 290 27.43 -9.12 -16.05
C TRP A 290 28.46 -8.02 -15.74
N THR A 291 28.02 -6.76 -15.73
CA THR A 291 28.92 -5.61 -15.51
C THR A 291 29.51 -5.61 -14.11
N ILE A 292 28.68 -5.84 -13.09
CA ILE A 292 29.10 -5.86 -11.70
C ILE A 292 30.09 -7.01 -11.45
N CYS A 293 29.78 -8.22 -11.92
CA CYS A 293 30.67 -9.38 -11.76
C CYS A 293 32.03 -9.14 -12.42
N LYS A 294 32.04 -8.60 -13.65
CA LYS A 294 33.28 -8.33 -14.41
C LYS A 294 34.18 -7.29 -13.74
N HIS A 295 33.60 -6.29 -13.09
CA HIS A 295 34.35 -5.15 -12.55
C HIS A 295 34.33 -5.06 -11.02
N TRP A 296 33.88 -6.10 -10.31
CA TRP A 296 33.63 -6.11 -8.86
C TRP A 296 34.69 -5.43 -8.00
N LYS A 297 35.99 -5.76 -8.25
CA LYS A 297 37.09 -5.23 -7.43
C LYS A 297 37.21 -3.70 -7.50
N LYS A 298 36.84 -3.10 -8.63
CA LYS A 298 36.97 -1.65 -8.92
C LYS A 298 35.71 -0.86 -8.56
N GLU A 299 34.64 -1.52 -8.06
CA GLU A 299 33.38 -0.85 -7.77
C GLU A 299 33.40 -0.14 -6.43
N SER A 300 32.60 0.97 -6.34
CA SER A 300 32.43 1.74 -5.11
C SER A 300 31.75 0.92 -4.01
N GLN A 301 31.97 1.29 -2.75
CA GLN A 301 31.30 0.62 -1.63
C GLN A 301 29.77 0.74 -1.72
N LEU A 302 29.24 1.88 -2.18
CA LEU A 302 27.82 2.07 -2.40
C LEU A 302 27.29 1.07 -3.42
N LEU A 303 27.93 0.91 -4.58
CA LEU A 303 27.52 -0.04 -5.61
C LEU A 303 27.61 -1.49 -5.09
N LYS A 304 28.68 -1.84 -4.35
CA LYS A 304 28.84 -3.18 -3.78
C LYS A 304 27.73 -3.56 -2.82
N VAL A 305 27.42 -2.70 -1.84
CA VAL A 305 26.32 -2.99 -0.88
C VAL A 305 24.97 -3.02 -1.57
N THR A 306 24.74 -2.11 -2.52
CA THR A 306 23.52 -2.11 -3.34
C THR A 306 23.37 -3.43 -4.12
N ALA A 307 24.43 -3.87 -4.78
CA ALA A 307 24.43 -5.10 -5.57
C ALA A 307 24.22 -6.37 -4.73
N VAL A 308 24.92 -6.47 -3.58
CA VAL A 308 24.77 -7.63 -2.68
C VAL A 308 23.37 -7.70 -2.11
N THR A 309 22.83 -6.56 -1.62
CA THR A 309 21.46 -6.51 -1.09
C THR A 309 20.44 -6.79 -2.18
N CYS A 310 20.63 -6.26 -3.37
CA CYS A 310 19.80 -6.52 -4.56
C CYS A 310 19.80 -8.02 -4.92
N GLY A 311 20.96 -8.64 -5.00
CA GLY A 311 21.12 -10.08 -5.30
C GLY A 311 20.45 -10.96 -4.25
N PHE A 312 20.57 -10.62 -2.95
CA PHE A 312 19.90 -11.34 -1.88
C PHE A 312 18.37 -11.24 -1.99
N LEU A 313 17.85 -10.04 -2.23
CA LEU A 313 16.41 -9.83 -2.45
C LEU A 313 15.90 -10.57 -3.69
N PHE A 314 16.72 -10.64 -4.76
CA PHE A 314 16.38 -11.42 -5.94
C PHE A 314 16.24 -12.91 -5.61
N ILE A 315 17.18 -13.47 -4.85
CA ILE A 315 17.11 -14.88 -4.40
C ILE A 315 15.82 -15.10 -3.61
N LEU A 316 15.44 -14.18 -2.71
CA LEU A 316 14.18 -14.26 -1.95
C LEU A 316 12.93 -14.21 -2.84
N CYS A 317 13.01 -13.63 -4.04
CA CYS A 317 11.90 -13.62 -4.99
C CYS A 317 11.75 -14.95 -5.75
N THR A 318 12.75 -15.82 -5.73
CA THR A 318 12.84 -17.03 -6.55
C THR A 318 12.58 -18.29 -5.75
N ASP A 319 12.45 -19.42 -6.43
CA ASP A 319 12.36 -20.76 -5.84
C ASP A 319 13.73 -21.37 -5.50
N LEU A 320 14.83 -20.67 -5.78
CA LEU A 320 16.16 -21.00 -5.24
C LEU A 320 16.22 -20.87 -3.72
N PHE A 321 15.39 -19.96 -3.16
CA PHE A 321 15.23 -19.85 -1.72
C PHE A 321 14.26 -20.94 -1.21
N PRO A 322 14.55 -21.62 -0.09
CA PRO A 322 13.82 -22.81 0.35
C PRO A 322 12.42 -22.50 0.93
N TRP A 323 11.58 -21.77 0.18
CA TRP A 323 10.23 -21.38 0.59
C TRP A 323 9.36 -22.57 0.99
N LYS A 324 9.53 -23.73 0.32
CA LYS A 324 8.76 -24.94 0.63
C LYS A 324 9.05 -25.45 2.05
N LEU A 325 10.34 -25.46 2.46
CA LEU A 325 10.74 -25.88 3.83
C LEU A 325 10.21 -24.90 4.88
N LEU A 326 10.37 -23.59 4.61
CA LEU A 326 9.93 -22.56 5.55
C LEU A 326 8.40 -22.52 5.69
N ASN A 327 7.67 -22.74 4.62
CA ASN A 327 6.20 -22.79 4.67
C ASN A 327 5.69 -23.96 5.53
N ASN A 328 6.38 -25.09 5.51
CA ASN A 328 6.04 -26.24 6.33
C ASN A 328 6.36 -26.05 7.85
N SER A 329 7.16 -25.03 8.19
CA SER A 329 7.49 -24.74 9.60
C SER A 329 6.34 -24.10 10.37
N HIS A 330 5.25 -23.67 9.70
CA HIS A 330 4.12 -22.93 10.27
C HIS A 330 4.52 -21.69 11.09
N ASN A 331 5.66 -21.07 10.77
CA ASN A 331 6.13 -19.88 11.44
C ASN A 331 5.29 -18.66 11.01
N GLN A 332 4.70 -17.97 11.97
CA GLN A 332 3.82 -16.81 11.71
C GLN A 332 4.51 -15.67 10.92
N LEU A 333 5.82 -15.46 11.12
CA LEU A 333 6.56 -14.45 10.35
C LEU A 333 6.63 -14.81 8.87
N ILE A 334 6.89 -16.09 8.57
CA ILE A 334 6.90 -16.59 7.18
C ILE A 334 5.50 -16.51 6.57
N GLU A 335 4.47 -16.93 7.31
CA GLU A 335 3.07 -16.84 6.87
C GLU A 335 2.64 -15.38 6.58
N THR A 336 3.20 -14.40 7.31
CA THR A 336 2.93 -12.96 7.10
C THR A 336 3.54 -12.43 5.79
N ILE A 337 4.65 -12.99 5.32
CA ILE A 337 5.23 -12.64 4.01
C ILE A 337 4.26 -12.99 2.88
N GLN A 338 3.54 -14.09 2.98
CA GLN A 338 2.54 -14.61 2.04
C GLN A 338 3.07 -14.91 0.64
N PHE A 339 3.79 -13.96 0.01
CA PHE A 339 4.22 -14.05 -1.38
C PHE A 339 5.67 -13.62 -1.56
N PRO A 340 6.57 -14.50 -2.05
CA PRO A 340 7.96 -14.17 -2.34
C PRO A 340 8.15 -12.99 -3.29
N PHE A 341 7.26 -12.78 -4.26
CA PHE A 341 7.34 -11.65 -5.20
C PHE A 341 7.32 -10.27 -4.51
N ARG A 342 6.92 -10.18 -3.24
CA ARG A 342 6.91 -8.90 -2.50
C ARG A 342 8.31 -8.32 -2.30
N PHE A 343 9.34 -9.16 -2.24
CA PHE A 343 10.74 -8.73 -2.23
C PHE A 343 11.19 -8.09 -3.55
N PHE A 344 10.39 -8.23 -4.61
CA PHE A 344 10.69 -7.65 -5.91
C PHE A 344 10.59 -6.11 -5.92
N VAL A 345 9.84 -5.50 -5.01
CA VAL A 345 9.76 -4.04 -4.88
C VAL A 345 11.12 -3.44 -4.51
N PRO A 346 11.73 -3.78 -3.34
CA PRO A 346 13.08 -3.29 -3.02
C PRO A 346 14.13 -3.76 -4.01
N PHE A 347 14.03 -4.98 -4.57
CA PHE A 347 14.92 -5.46 -5.62
C PHE A 347 14.93 -4.50 -6.81
N THR A 348 13.77 -4.13 -7.35
CA THR A 348 13.65 -3.26 -8.53
C THR A 348 14.29 -1.89 -8.26
N VAL A 349 14.06 -1.30 -7.09
CA VAL A 349 14.63 0.00 -6.72
C VAL A 349 16.16 -0.05 -6.62
N LEU A 350 16.69 -1.06 -5.95
CA LEU A 350 18.15 -1.24 -5.81
C LEU A 350 18.80 -1.59 -7.14
N LEU A 351 18.14 -2.37 -8.00
CA LEU A 351 18.60 -2.64 -9.35
C LEU A 351 18.76 -1.35 -10.16
N LEU A 352 17.74 -0.49 -10.16
CA LEU A 352 17.77 0.77 -10.91
C LEU A 352 18.78 1.77 -10.32
N LEU A 353 18.99 1.77 -9.00
CA LEU A 353 20.09 2.51 -8.38
C LEU A 353 21.45 1.99 -8.87
N ALA A 354 21.67 0.67 -8.85
CA ALA A 354 22.91 0.06 -9.32
C ALA A 354 23.17 0.38 -10.79
N VAL A 355 22.15 0.25 -11.65
CA VAL A 355 22.22 0.62 -13.07
C VAL A 355 22.56 2.09 -13.27
N GLY A 356 21.94 2.99 -12.51
CA GLY A 356 22.26 4.42 -12.56
C GLY A 356 23.75 4.69 -12.23
N LEU A 357 24.26 4.06 -11.17
CA LEU A 357 25.69 4.17 -10.79
C LEU A 357 26.63 3.58 -11.85
N LEU A 358 26.27 2.49 -12.52
CA LEU A 358 27.05 1.90 -13.60
C LEU A 358 27.08 2.80 -14.85
N LEU A 359 25.93 3.34 -15.25
CA LEU A 359 25.82 4.26 -16.39
C LEU A 359 26.61 5.54 -16.17
N GLU A 360 26.62 6.07 -14.94
CA GLU A 360 27.44 7.24 -14.58
C GLU A 360 28.93 6.96 -14.78
N LYS A 361 29.41 5.82 -14.34
CA LYS A 361 30.82 5.41 -14.50
C LYS A 361 31.26 5.30 -15.95
N TRP A 362 30.34 4.95 -16.86
CA TRP A 362 30.62 4.74 -18.29
C TRP A 362 30.30 5.95 -19.16
N HIS A 363 30.10 7.10 -18.55
CA HIS A 363 29.67 8.34 -19.18
C HIS A 363 30.57 8.81 -20.35
N THR A 364 31.84 8.43 -20.40
CA THR A 364 32.76 8.76 -21.51
C THR A 364 32.33 8.16 -22.88
N ARG A 365 31.36 7.23 -22.90
CA ARG A 365 30.73 6.67 -24.11
C ARG A 365 29.28 7.14 -24.28
N SER A 366 28.98 8.35 -23.86
CA SER A 366 27.66 8.81 -23.42
C SER A 366 26.56 8.84 -24.48
N VAL A 367 26.82 9.22 -25.73
CA VAL A 367 25.77 9.41 -26.75
C VAL A 367 25.05 8.10 -27.07
N ILE A 368 25.82 7.03 -27.31
CA ILE A 368 25.27 5.72 -27.66
C ILE A 368 24.47 5.14 -26.49
N PHE A 369 25.00 5.19 -25.26
CA PHE A 369 24.28 4.71 -24.07
C PHE A 369 23.05 5.56 -23.76
N GLY A 370 23.11 6.87 -23.99
CA GLY A 370 21.93 7.74 -23.90
C GLY A 370 20.85 7.32 -24.89
N LEU A 371 21.18 7.16 -26.17
CA LEU A 371 20.24 6.74 -27.23
C LEU A 371 19.61 5.37 -26.91
N ILE A 372 20.42 4.40 -26.47
CA ILE A 372 19.94 3.06 -26.06
C ILE A 372 18.97 3.20 -24.88
N SER A 373 19.31 4.01 -23.86
CA SER A 373 18.46 4.21 -22.68
C SER A 373 17.10 4.81 -23.05
N TYR A 374 17.07 5.78 -23.94
CA TYR A 374 15.80 6.39 -24.42
C TYR A 374 15.03 5.42 -25.35
N GLY A 375 15.71 4.64 -26.19
CA GLY A 375 15.07 3.61 -27.01
C GLY A 375 14.41 2.52 -26.15
N LEU A 376 15.09 2.02 -25.13
CA LEU A 376 14.54 1.05 -24.17
C LEU A 376 13.37 1.66 -23.38
N LEU A 377 13.45 2.94 -23.04
CA LEU A 377 12.37 3.65 -22.38
C LEU A 377 11.10 3.71 -23.24
N LEU A 378 11.23 4.10 -24.51
CA LEU A 378 10.09 4.16 -25.44
C LEU A 378 9.44 2.78 -25.60
N LEU A 379 10.24 1.72 -25.72
CA LEU A 379 9.75 0.35 -25.76
C LEU A 379 9.01 -0.03 -24.47
N SER A 380 9.50 0.36 -23.31
CA SER A 380 8.84 0.05 -22.04
C SER A 380 7.51 0.78 -21.87
N LEU A 381 7.43 2.03 -22.29
CA LEU A 381 6.18 2.81 -22.30
C LEU A 381 5.14 2.17 -23.23
N PHE A 382 5.57 1.78 -24.43
CA PHE A 382 4.70 1.11 -25.41
C PHE A 382 4.19 -0.23 -24.90
N GLN A 383 5.06 -1.07 -24.34
CA GLN A 383 4.68 -2.36 -23.74
C GLN A 383 3.70 -2.19 -22.58
N THR A 384 3.93 -1.19 -21.72
CA THR A 384 3.04 -0.88 -20.60
C THR A 384 1.68 -0.40 -21.11
N GLY A 385 1.66 0.44 -22.15
CA GLY A 385 0.43 0.88 -22.82
C GLY A 385 -0.39 -0.30 -23.37
N ILE A 386 0.25 -1.24 -24.08
CA ILE A 386 -0.42 -2.46 -24.58
C ILE A 386 -0.98 -3.29 -23.42
N SER A 387 -0.19 -3.52 -22.39
CA SER A 387 -0.61 -4.35 -21.25
C SER A 387 -1.78 -3.72 -20.49
N THR A 388 -1.77 -2.41 -20.31
CA THR A 388 -2.87 -1.65 -19.70
C THR A 388 -4.11 -1.73 -20.60
N ASN A 389 -3.97 -1.55 -21.91
CA ASN A 389 -5.07 -1.68 -22.87
C ASN A 389 -5.70 -3.09 -22.82
N ASN A 390 -4.88 -4.14 -22.78
CA ASN A 390 -5.37 -5.52 -22.66
C ASN A 390 -6.15 -5.75 -21.35
N ALA A 391 -5.71 -5.15 -20.26
CA ALA A 391 -6.43 -5.22 -18.99
C ALA A 391 -7.74 -4.43 -19.02
N LEU A 392 -7.79 -3.28 -19.70
CA LEU A 392 -9.00 -2.48 -19.91
C LEU A 392 -10.01 -3.16 -20.83
N ASN A 393 -9.56 -3.91 -21.84
CA ASN A 393 -10.45 -4.67 -22.73
C ASN A 393 -11.32 -5.70 -22.01
N VAL A 394 -10.91 -6.16 -20.81
CA VAL A 394 -11.73 -7.03 -19.96
C VAL A 394 -13.04 -6.36 -19.58
N TRP A 395 -13.04 -5.03 -19.37
CA TRP A 395 -14.23 -4.25 -19.04
C TRP A 395 -15.35 -4.35 -20.07
N HIS A 396 -15.01 -4.52 -21.35
CA HIS A 396 -15.98 -4.58 -22.44
C HIS A 396 -16.62 -5.97 -22.60
N ARG A 397 -16.14 -7.01 -21.90
CA ARG A 397 -16.74 -8.34 -21.94
C ARG A 397 -18.13 -8.33 -21.31
N THR A 398 -19.03 -9.16 -21.84
CA THR A 398 -20.41 -9.26 -21.36
C THR A 398 -20.53 -10.05 -20.07
N GLU A 399 -19.87 -11.21 -19.98
CA GLU A 399 -20.05 -12.15 -18.87
C GLU A 399 -19.07 -11.95 -17.72
N SER A 400 -17.86 -11.44 -17.98
CA SER A 400 -16.81 -11.30 -16.97
C SER A 400 -16.02 -10.02 -17.21
N PHE A 401 -16.56 -8.88 -16.77
CA PHE A 401 -15.94 -7.56 -16.91
C PHE A 401 -14.95 -7.21 -15.78
N LEU A 402 -14.85 -8.04 -14.73
CA LEU A 402 -13.88 -7.89 -13.67
C LEU A 402 -12.56 -8.60 -14.02
N ASN A 403 -11.43 -7.95 -13.79
CA ASN A 403 -10.12 -8.58 -13.95
C ASN A 403 -9.86 -9.68 -12.89
N SER A 404 -10.63 -9.68 -11.79
CA SER A 404 -10.67 -10.74 -10.80
C SER A 404 -12.03 -10.77 -10.10
N SER A 405 -12.67 -11.93 -10.07
CA SER A 405 -13.99 -12.15 -9.46
C SER A 405 -13.94 -13.01 -8.17
N VAL A 406 -12.74 -13.36 -7.69
CA VAL A 406 -12.59 -14.22 -6.51
C VAL A 406 -13.28 -13.61 -5.28
N HIS A 407 -14.20 -14.37 -4.68
CA HIS A 407 -15.04 -13.94 -3.55
C HIS A 407 -15.83 -12.65 -3.80
N THR A 408 -16.14 -12.36 -5.06
CA THR A 408 -16.91 -11.18 -5.48
C THR A 408 -18.29 -11.63 -5.95
N TYR A 409 -19.32 -10.87 -5.57
CA TYR A 409 -20.72 -11.17 -5.82
C TYR A 409 -21.41 -9.94 -6.39
N PHE A 410 -22.40 -10.15 -7.24
CA PHE A 410 -23.26 -9.11 -7.80
C PHE A 410 -24.61 -9.13 -7.12
N THR A 411 -25.17 -7.95 -6.85
CA THR A 411 -26.51 -7.78 -6.26
C THR A 411 -27.56 -7.39 -7.30
N SER A 412 -27.13 -7.07 -8.52
CA SER A 412 -27.97 -6.85 -9.70
C SER A 412 -27.54 -7.79 -10.82
N GLU A 413 -28.50 -8.22 -11.67
CA GLU A 413 -28.23 -9.02 -12.87
C GLU A 413 -27.93 -8.13 -14.09
N ASN A 414 -28.22 -6.83 -14.01
CA ASN A 414 -28.02 -5.89 -15.11
C ASN A 414 -26.56 -5.41 -15.16
N THR A 415 -25.74 -6.09 -15.94
CA THR A 415 -24.30 -5.75 -16.12
C THR A 415 -24.09 -4.31 -16.61
N SER A 416 -24.97 -3.78 -17.46
CA SER A 416 -24.86 -2.39 -17.97
C SER A 416 -25.03 -1.38 -16.85
N GLU A 417 -26.02 -1.60 -15.98
CA GLU A 417 -26.26 -0.76 -14.80
C GLU A 417 -25.11 -0.82 -13.81
N ILE A 418 -24.57 -2.02 -13.57
CA ILE A 418 -23.40 -2.21 -12.71
C ILE A 418 -22.21 -1.41 -13.26
N LYS A 419 -21.88 -1.56 -14.54
CA LYS A 419 -20.77 -0.82 -15.17
C LYS A 419 -20.99 0.70 -15.09
N LYS A 420 -22.19 1.19 -15.40
CA LYS A 420 -22.56 2.61 -15.33
C LYS A 420 -22.34 3.19 -13.93
N SER A 421 -22.59 2.41 -12.87
CA SER A 421 -22.43 2.87 -11.49
C SER A 421 -21.00 3.29 -11.11
N PHE A 422 -19.99 2.80 -11.82
CA PHE A 422 -18.60 3.20 -11.61
C PHE A 422 -18.24 4.56 -12.23
N PHE A 423 -19.08 5.08 -13.13
CA PHE A 423 -18.86 6.34 -13.86
C PHE A 423 -19.71 7.50 -13.32
N ILE A 424 -20.58 7.27 -12.36
CA ILE A 424 -21.45 8.30 -11.78
C ILE A 424 -20.90 8.87 -10.47
N LYS A 425 -21.41 10.04 -10.08
CA LYS A 425 -21.03 10.75 -8.86
C LYS A 425 -21.38 9.97 -7.58
N ASN A 426 -22.49 9.21 -7.62
CA ASN A 426 -22.94 8.38 -6.50
C ASN A 426 -22.11 7.09 -6.39
N LYS A 427 -20.94 7.19 -5.78
CA LYS A 427 -19.95 6.10 -5.67
C LYS A 427 -20.42 4.91 -4.85
N VAL A 428 -21.37 5.09 -3.91
CA VAL A 428 -21.88 3.99 -3.08
C VAL A 428 -22.61 2.96 -3.90
N GLN A 429 -23.26 3.34 -4.99
CA GLN A 429 -24.03 2.43 -5.83
C GLN A 429 -23.16 1.31 -6.43
N ALA A 430 -21.95 1.64 -6.88
CA ALA A 430 -21.01 0.63 -7.36
C ALA A 430 -20.63 -0.39 -6.27
N LEU A 431 -20.45 0.08 -5.01
CA LEU A 431 -20.14 -0.76 -3.85
C LEU A 431 -21.33 -1.55 -3.31
N GLN A 432 -22.55 -1.14 -3.69
CA GLN A 432 -23.78 -1.90 -3.43
C GLN A 432 -23.95 -2.99 -4.49
N TYR A 433 -23.66 -2.71 -5.77
CA TYR A 433 -23.81 -3.68 -6.85
C TYR A 433 -22.70 -4.72 -6.90
N VAL A 434 -21.45 -4.32 -6.61
CA VAL A 434 -20.30 -5.22 -6.59
C VAL A 434 -19.77 -5.32 -5.17
N VAL A 435 -20.04 -6.46 -4.54
CA VAL A 435 -19.66 -6.72 -3.16
C VAL A 435 -18.61 -7.82 -3.08
N LYS A 436 -17.63 -7.66 -2.20
CA LYS A 436 -16.54 -8.63 -2.03
C LYS A 436 -16.47 -9.12 -0.60
N SER A 437 -16.44 -10.44 -0.43
CA SER A 437 -16.15 -11.04 0.87
C SER A 437 -14.65 -10.93 1.17
N THR A 438 -14.32 -10.07 2.12
CA THR A 438 -12.94 -9.79 2.56
C THR A 438 -12.88 -9.86 4.08
N PRO A 439 -12.65 -11.05 4.67
CA PRO A 439 -12.73 -11.26 6.12
C PRO A 439 -11.46 -10.88 6.88
N ASP A 440 -10.67 -9.95 6.35
CA ASP A 440 -9.47 -9.47 7.02
C ASP A 440 -9.83 -8.68 8.29
N TYR A 441 -9.04 -8.86 9.34
CA TYR A 441 -9.19 -8.19 10.64
C TYR A 441 -10.51 -8.44 11.37
N LEU A 442 -11.29 -9.49 11.02
CA LEU A 442 -12.49 -9.86 11.76
C LEU A 442 -12.15 -10.49 13.12
N PRO A 443 -12.92 -10.19 14.17
CA PRO A 443 -12.83 -10.92 15.43
C PRO A 443 -13.44 -12.32 15.24
N VAL A 444 -12.69 -13.34 15.61
CA VAL A 444 -13.11 -14.74 15.42
C VAL A 444 -13.02 -15.51 16.72
N LYS A 445 -13.88 -16.52 16.91
CA LYS A 445 -13.79 -17.38 18.09
C LYS A 445 -12.49 -18.21 18.11
N THR A 446 -12.04 -18.64 16.94
CA THR A 446 -10.77 -19.37 16.76
C THR A 446 -9.99 -18.73 15.64
N VAL A 447 -8.71 -18.43 15.86
CA VAL A 447 -7.83 -17.72 14.91
C VAL A 447 -7.77 -18.42 13.54
N LYS A 448 -7.76 -19.77 13.51
CA LYS A 448 -7.78 -20.58 12.29
C LYS A 448 -9.21 -20.84 11.78
N CYS A 449 -9.96 -19.80 11.47
CA CYS A 449 -11.30 -19.89 10.90
C CYS A 449 -11.23 -20.11 9.37
N LYS A 450 -11.32 -21.38 8.91
CA LYS A 450 -11.14 -21.74 7.49
C LYS A 450 -12.24 -21.20 6.56
N ASP A 451 -13.46 -21.10 7.04
CA ASP A 451 -14.67 -20.72 6.29
C ASP A 451 -15.05 -19.22 6.45
N LYS A 452 -14.11 -18.40 6.91
CA LYS A 452 -14.34 -16.97 7.20
C LYS A 452 -14.90 -16.18 6.00
N TYR A 453 -14.51 -16.50 4.76
CA TYR A 453 -15.04 -15.86 3.54
C TYR A 453 -16.53 -16.17 3.35
N SER A 454 -16.91 -17.43 3.45
CA SER A 454 -18.31 -17.87 3.37
C SER A 454 -19.14 -17.30 4.52
N LEU A 455 -18.62 -17.31 5.73
CA LEU A 455 -19.30 -16.74 6.89
C LEU A 455 -19.57 -15.23 6.73
N TYR A 456 -18.59 -14.45 6.24
CA TYR A 456 -18.78 -13.03 6.01
C TYR A 456 -19.84 -12.79 4.92
N HIS A 457 -19.78 -13.56 3.84
CA HIS A 457 -20.80 -13.50 2.78
C HIS A 457 -22.21 -13.79 3.33
N HIS A 458 -22.41 -14.89 4.04
CA HIS A 458 -23.74 -15.29 4.53
C HIS A 458 -24.24 -14.42 5.70
N GLN A 459 -23.36 -13.98 6.60
CA GLN A 459 -23.77 -13.30 7.84
C GLN A 459 -23.79 -11.78 7.71
N VAL A 460 -23.04 -11.20 6.78
CA VAL A 460 -22.98 -9.74 6.58
C VAL A 460 -23.56 -9.37 5.22
N ILE A 461 -22.99 -9.85 4.11
CA ILE A 461 -23.37 -9.41 2.76
C ILE A 461 -24.82 -9.78 2.44
N ASN A 462 -25.18 -11.06 2.54
CA ASN A 462 -26.52 -11.52 2.19
C ASN A 462 -27.63 -11.02 3.11
N LYS A 463 -27.29 -10.72 4.37
CA LYS A 463 -28.27 -10.25 5.35
C LYS A 463 -28.56 -8.76 5.26
N GLN A 464 -27.66 -7.95 4.67
CA GLN A 464 -27.84 -6.49 4.65
C GLN A 464 -29.17 -6.04 4.04
N LYS A 465 -29.73 -6.78 3.08
CA LYS A 465 -31.03 -6.44 2.43
C LYS A 465 -32.22 -6.40 3.37
N TYR A 466 -32.12 -6.97 4.57
CA TYR A 466 -33.19 -7.00 5.57
C TYR A 466 -33.05 -5.90 6.63
N PHE A 467 -32.00 -5.07 6.53
CA PHE A 467 -31.65 -4.06 7.52
C PHE A 467 -31.38 -2.73 6.82
N HIS A 468 -31.99 -1.68 7.33
CA HIS A 468 -31.67 -0.32 6.93
C HIS A 468 -30.51 0.18 7.80
N LYS A 469 -29.44 0.65 7.17
CA LYS A 469 -28.26 1.17 7.87
C LYS A 469 -28.02 2.62 7.55
N SER A 470 -27.82 3.43 8.58
CA SER A 470 -27.55 4.86 8.46
C SER A 470 -26.48 5.30 9.46
N VAL A 471 -25.83 6.41 9.18
CA VAL A 471 -24.84 7.03 10.09
C VAL A 471 -25.45 8.31 10.66
N LYS A 472 -25.58 8.39 11.97
CA LYS A 472 -26.10 9.56 12.71
C LYS A 472 -24.98 10.07 13.64
N GLY A 473 -24.32 11.19 13.26
CA GLY A 473 -23.11 11.66 13.94
C GLY A 473 -22.01 10.58 13.92
N ASN A 474 -21.48 10.22 15.09
CA ASN A 474 -20.46 9.20 15.27
C ASN A 474 -21.03 7.80 15.54
N LYS A 475 -22.28 7.53 15.16
CA LYS A 475 -22.98 6.28 15.46
C LYS A 475 -23.45 5.62 14.18
N LEU A 476 -23.23 4.32 14.06
CA LEU A 476 -23.86 3.49 13.05
C LEU A 476 -25.19 2.99 13.60
N VAL A 477 -26.30 3.28 12.91
CA VAL A 477 -27.66 2.89 13.28
C VAL A 477 -28.14 1.84 12.32
N VAL A 478 -28.68 0.74 12.84
CA VAL A 478 -29.21 -0.40 12.07
C VAL A 478 -30.66 -0.62 12.49
N GLU A 479 -31.59 -0.44 11.54
CA GLU A 479 -33.03 -0.50 11.75
C GLU A 479 -33.64 -1.66 10.97
N TRP A 480 -34.65 -2.31 11.54
CA TRP A 480 -35.41 -3.38 10.86
C TRP A 480 -36.77 -3.61 11.49
N GLU A 481 -37.69 -4.20 10.72
CA GLU A 481 -39.00 -4.62 11.19
C GLU A 481 -39.02 -6.09 11.60
N GLY A 482 -39.28 -6.35 12.87
CA GLY A 482 -39.41 -7.70 13.44
C GLY A 482 -40.82 -8.25 13.28
N ARG A 483 -41.00 -9.38 12.60
CA ARG A 483 -42.30 -10.03 12.45
C ARG A 483 -42.77 -10.74 13.74
N SER A 484 -41.84 -11.19 14.57
CA SER A 484 -42.10 -11.90 15.83
C SER A 484 -40.94 -11.73 16.80
N VAL A 485 -41.18 -12.04 18.07
CA VAL A 485 -40.13 -12.06 19.11
C VAL A 485 -39.26 -13.31 18.91
N LYS A 486 -38.03 -13.13 18.44
CA LYS A 486 -37.05 -14.20 18.25
C LYS A 486 -35.61 -13.68 18.24
N ASN A 487 -34.67 -14.60 18.38
CA ASN A 487 -33.26 -14.25 18.21
C ASN A 487 -32.92 -14.10 16.73
N ILE A 488 -32.28 -12.98 16.38
CA ILE A 488 -31.80 -12.71 15.02
C ILE A 488 -30.32 -12.30 15.05
N GLN A 489 -29.64 -12.58 13.97
CA GLN A 489 -28.26 -12.16 13.77
C GLN A 489 -28.24 -10.88 12.96
N VAL A 490 -27.67 -9.81 13.54
CA VAL A 490 -27.56 -8.49 12.91
C VAL A 490 -26.23 -8.41 12.14
N PRO A 491 -26.23 -7.91 10.88
CA PRO A 491 -25.05 -7.90 10.01
C PRO A 491 -24.07 -6.74 10.33
N VAL A 492 -23.59 -6.71 11.57
CA VAL A 492 -22.52 -5.83 12.06
C VAL A 492 -21.46 -6.65 12.77
N ILE A 493 -20.27 -6.09 12.94
CA ILE A 493 -19.14 -6.76 13.59
C ILE A 493 -18.91 -6.12 14.96
N LYS A 494 -18.93 -6.94 16.01
CA LYS A 494 -18.64 -6.53 17.39
C LYS A 494 -17.23 -6.97 17.77
N TYR A 495 -16.36 -6.00 18.05
CA TYR A 495 -15.10 -6.18 18.77
C TYR A 495 -15.32 -5.97 20.27
N THR A 496 -14.32 -6.24 21.08
CA THR A 496 -14.43 -6.07 22.56
C THR A 496 -14.93 -4.70 22.93
N ASP A 497 -14.36 -3.62 22.38
CA ASP A 497 -14.76 -2.25 22.67
C ASP A 497 -15.93 -1.72 21.84
N THR A 498 -16.54 -2.55 21.00
CA THR A 498 -17.79 -2.16 20.33
C THR A 498 -18.95 -2.15 21.31
N ILE A 499 -19.59 -1.01 21.47
CA ILE A 499 -20.77 -0.80 22.31
C ILE A 499 -22.02 -0.96 21.46
N LEU A 500 -22.94 -1.80 21.91
CA LEU A 500 -24.22 -2.06 21.24
C LEU A 500 -25.39 -1.61 22.15
N ARG A 501 -26.32 -0.82 21.57
CA ARG A 501 -27.58 -0.46 22.24
C ARG A 501 -28.75 -0.90 21.37
N LEU A 502 -29.58 -1.83 21.88
CA LEU A 502 -30.78 -2.33 21.20
C LEU A 502 -32.01 -1.65 21.80
N ASN A 503 -32.80 -0.96 20.97
CA ASN A 503 -34.02 -0.27 21.39
C ASN A 503 -33.79 0.59 22.65
N GLN A 504 -32.71 1.42 22.62
CA GLN A 504 -32.22 2.29 23.68
C GLN A 504 -31.59 1.59 24.90
N LYS A 505 -31.70 0.26 25.04
CA LYS A 505 -31.10 -0.48 26.14
C LYS A 505 -29.67 -0.94 25.76
N MET A 506 -28.72 -0.68 26.66
CA MET A 506 -27.34 -1.16 26.48
C MET A 506 -27.32 -2.69 26.50
N LEU A 507 -26.71 -3.30 25.52
CA LEU A 507 -26.43 -4.73 25.54
C LEU A 507 -25.12 -4.94 26.30
N HIS A 508 -25.21 -5.71 27.39
CA HIS A 508 -24.05 -6.04 28.22
C HIS A 508 -23.02 -6.89 27.45
N THR A 509 -21.84 -7.08 28.04
CA THR A 509 -20.69 -7.81 27.45
C THR A 509 -21.03 -9.24 27.01
N ASN A 510 -22.06 -9.87 27.54
CA ASN A 510 -22.46 -11.26 27.27
C ASN A 510 -23.38 -11.45 26.05
N VAL A 511 -23.36 -10.52 25.08
CA VAL A 511 -24.10 -10.73 23.82
C VAL A 511 -23.55 -11.96 23.10
N LYS A 512 -24.45 -12.90 22.74
CA LYS A 512 -24.08 -14.07 21.94
C LYS A 512 -23.56 -13.61 20.57
N LEU A 513 -22.34 -14.02 20.24
CA LEU A 513 -21.68 -13.69 18.96
C LEU A 513 -21.58 -14.93 18.09
N SER A 514 -21.62 -14.71 16.78
CA SER A 514 -21.27 -15.73 15.80
C SER A 514 -19.77 -16.01 15.78
N ARG A 515 -19.35 -16.91 14.89
CA ARG A 515 -17.92 -17.26 14.72
C ARG A 515 -17.05 -16.12 14.19
N ILE A 516 -17.65 -15.08 13.58
CA ILE A 516 -16.97 -13.90 13.02
C ILE A 516 -17.40 -12.60 13.71
N GLY A 517 -17.90 -12.67 14.93
CA GLY A 517 -18.22 -11.49 15.74
C GLY A 517 -19.54 -10.80 15.40
N THR A 518 -20.44 -11.38 14.59
CA THR A 518 -21.78 -10.78 14.38
C THR A 518 -22.68 -11.05 15.59
N PRO A 519 -23.37 -10.02 16.17
CA PRO A 519 -24.21 -10.18 17.35
C PRO A 519 -25.53 -10.88 17.02
N ILE A 520 -25.98 -11.74 17.97
CA ILE A 520 -27.27 -12.40 17.96
C ILE A 520 -28.11 -11.75 19.07
N VAL A 521 -29.17 -11.05 18.67
CA VAL A 521 -30.01 -10.25 19.59
C VAL A 521 -31.47 -10.71 19.55
N LYS A 522 -32.20 -10.51 20.67
CA LYS A 522 -33.63 -10.79 20.75
C LYS A 522 -34.40 -9.60 20.22
N GLN A 523 -34.98 -9.70 19.01
CA GLN A 523 -35.83 -8.66 18.43
C GLN A 523 -37.21 -8.62 19.11
N ARG A 524 -37.88 -7.48 19.08
CA ARG A 524 -39.31 -7.32 19.37
C ARG A 524 -40.14 -7.35 18.07
N LYS A 525 -41.45 -7.55 18.19
CA LYS A 525 -42.39 -7.34 17.07
C LYS A 525 -42.44 -5.85 16.73
N GLY A 526 -42.46 -5.48 15.45
CA GLY A 526 -42.41 -4.10 14.98
C GLY A 526 -40.98 -3.58 14.87
N HIS A 527 -40.84 -2.25 14.98
CA HIS A 527 -39.59 -1.54 14.75
C HIS A 527 -38.50 -1.91 15.79
N ASN A 528 -37.31 -2.21 15.30
CA ASN A 528 -36.13 -2.43 16.12
C ASN A 528 -34.98 -1.52 15.63
N GLU A 529 -34.21 -0.99 16.55
CA GLU A 529 -33.03 -0.17 16.31
C GLU A 529 -31.83 -0.71 17.08
N LEU A 530 -30.73 -0.96 16.39
CA LEU A 530 -29.43 -1.26 17.02
C LEU A 530 -28.45 -0.12 16.72
N VAL A 531 -28.00 0.56 17.76
CA VAL A 531 -26.97 1.59 17.68
C VAL A 531 -25.61 0.96 17.98
N VAL A 532 -24.67 1.12 17.06
CA VAL A 532 -23.29 0.64 17.17
C VAL A 532 -22.36 1.82 17.31
N THR A 533 -21.57 1.82 18.38
CA THR A 533 -20.50 2.80 18.61
C THR A 533 -19.24 2.07 19.05
N TYR A 534 -18.11 2.73 18.93
CA TYR A 534 -16.85 2.24 19.50
C TYR A 534 -16.53 3.05 20.75
N ARG A 535 -16.02 2.40 21.81
CA ARG A 535 -15.63 3.11 23.02
C ARG A 535 -14.59 4.16 22.65
N SER A 536 -14.94 5.44 22.83
CA SER A 536 -13.94 6.50 22.72
C SER A 536 -13.05 6.43 23.95
N ASP A 537 -11.79 6.10 23.74
CA ASP A 537 -10.79 6.16 24.79
C ASP A 537 -10.11 7.54 24.69
N ARG A 538 -10.17 8.33 25.78
CA ARG A 538 -9.42 9.61 25.86
C ARG A 538 -7.93 9.43 25.57
N LEU A 539 -7.41 8.25 25.86
CA LEU A 539 -6.03 7.90 25.55
C LEU A 539 -5.78 7.88 24.04
N LEU A 540 -6.70 7.32 23.23
CA LEU A 540 -6.59 7.35 21.77
C LEU A 540 -6.54 8.77 21.23
N ASP A 541 -7.48 9.63 21.66
CA ASP A 541 -7.54 11.03 21.21
C ASP A 541 -6.22 11.76 21.55
N THR A 542 -5.71 11.54 22.77
CA THR A 542 -4.42 12.07 23.21
C THR A 542 -3.26 11.56 22.35
N ILE A 543 -3.23 10.26 22.04
CA ILE A 543 -2.22 9.63 21.18
C ILE A 543 -2.27 10.20 19.77
N LEU A 544 -3.45 10.37 19.17
CA LEU A 544 -3.59 10.92 17.83
C LEU A 544 -3.12 12.38 17.75
N ILE A 545 -3.49 13.21 18.75
CA ILE A 545 -3.01 14.59 18.84
C ILE A 545 -1.50 14.63 19.01
N PHE A 546 -0.95 13.85 19.94
CA PHE A 546 0.48 13.79 20.21
C PHE A 546 1.26 13.28 18.98
N ASN A 547 0.76 12.26 18.31
CA ASN A 547 1.34 11.75 17.06
C ASN A 547 1.36 12.83 15.97
N PHE A 548 0.26 13.56 15.78
CA PHE A 548 0.18 14.65 14.82
C PHE A 548 1.17 15.77 15.14
N ILE A 549 1.27 16.20 16.41
CA ILE A 549 2.25 17.20 16.86
C ILE A 549 3.68 16.69 16.61
N SER A 550 3.96 15.41 16.90
CA SER A 550 5.28 14.81 16.66
C SER A 550 5.68 14.90 15.18
N TRP A 551 4.75 14.63 14.26
CA TRP A 551 5.00 14.80 12.82
C TRP A 551 5.32 16.24 12.45
N LEU A 552 4.57 17.23 12.97
CA LEU A 552 4.83 18.65 12.72
C LEU A 552 6.21 19.08 13.22
N ILE A 553 6.56 18.69 14.45
CA ILE A 553 7.86 19.02 15.06
C ILE A 553 8.99 18.40 14.23
N VAL A 554 8.90 17.12 13.89
CA VAL A 554 9.95 16.40 13.18
C VAL A 554 10.15 16.96 11.76
N PHE A 555 9.06 17.30 11.04
CA PHE A 555 9.17 17.98 9.75
C PHE A 555 9.77 19.37 9.86
N TYR A 556 9.39 20.15 10.86
CA TYR A 556 9.94 21.49 11.09
C TYR A 556 11.47 21.44 11.39
N ILE A 557 11.89 20.51 12.25
CA ILE A 557 13.30 20.33 12.58
C ILE A 557 14.08 19.87 11.33
N ASN A 558 13.54 18.90 10.56
CA ASN A 558 14.17 18.44 9.33
C ASN A 558 14.33 19.57 8.29
N TYR A 559 13.33 20.44 8.16
CA TYR A 559 13.37 21.62 7.29
C TYR A 559 14.45 22.61 7.73
N LYS A 560 14.52 22.96 9.03
CA LYS A 560 15.57 23.85 9.57
C LYS A 560 16.97 23.28 9.37
N PHE A 561 17.19 22.00 9.66
CA PHE A 561 18.51 21.38 9.45
C PHE A 561 18.93 21.40 7.97
N LYS A 562 17.99 21.31 7.05
CA LYS A 562 18.29 21.40 5.62
C LYS A 562 18.69 22.81 5.22
N LEU A 563 18.01 23.85 5.70
CA LEU A 563 18.34 25.26 5.46
C LEU A 563 19.70 25.68 6.05
N LEU A 564 20.11 25.07 7.17
CA LEU A 564 21.42 25.37 7.81
C LEU A 564 22.60 24.69 7.10
N ASN A 565 22.36 23.71 6.24
CA ASN A 565 23.37 22.93 5.51
C ASN A 565 23.40 23.21 4.00
N GLU A 566 22.49 24.04 3.48
CA GLU A 566 22.50 24.66 2.15
C GLU A 566 23.15 26.05 2.21
#